data_bbe9940a4a620917c9db32950ef15cb1
#
_entry.id   bbe9940a4a620917c9db32950ef15cb1
#
_cell.length_a   1.000
_cell.length_b   1.000
_cell.length_c   1.000
_cell.angle_alpha   90.00
_cell.angle_beta   90.00
_cell.angle_gamma   90.00
#
_symmetry.space_group_name_H-M   'P 1'
#
loop_
_entity.id
_entity.type
_entity.pdbx_description
1 polymer ?
#
loop_
_entity_poly.entity_id
_entity_poly.type
_entity_poly.pdbx_seq_one_letter_code
_entity_poly.pdbx_strand_id
1 'polypeptide(L)'
;MFYIAEFLSGGLITVLFSYASSLYKNHPAYIKIIAFLWGMPILYFYILFISMSISEEAAKDITYHALFGMLCSIFIMLTTLILLTYSYKYNYSSQYIIGINIAYLFLVIHIYLWYKLYQ
;
A
#
# COMPACT_ATOMS: atom_id res chain seq x y z
N MET A 1 23.18 8.21 -3.86
CA MET A 1 22.07 7.36 -3.44
C MET A 1 22.44 5.90 -3.60
N PHE A 2 21.97 5.09 -2.68
CA PHE A 2 22.32 3.67 -2.62
C PHE A 2 21.18 2.83 -3.20
N TYR A 3 21.00 2.88 -4.52
CA TYR A 3 19.88 2.20 -5.17
C TYR A 3 19.87 0.69 -4.96
N ILE A 4 21.04 0.07 -4.90
CA ILE A 4 21.16 -1.38 -4.66
C ILE A 4 20.69 -1.70 -3.24
N ALA A 5 21.09 -0.90 -2.24
CA ALA A 5 20.66 -1.10 -0.86
C ALA A 5 19.15 -0.92 -0.73
N GLU A 6 18.59 0.06 -1.42
CA GLU A 6 17.14 0.29 -1.43
C GLU A 6 16.40 -0.91 -2.04
N PHE A 7 16.91 -1.44 -3.14
CA PHE A 7 16.31 -2.61 -3.78
C PHE A 7 16.38 -3.84 -2.89
N LEU A 8 17.51 -4.08 -2.26
CA LEU A 8 17.68 -5.26 -1.40
C LEU A 8 16.82 -5.16 -0.14
N SER A 9 16.74 -3.98 0.49
CA SER A 9 15.92 -3.81 1.69
C SER A 9 14.43 -3.95 1.37
N GLY A 10 13.96 -3.43 0.24
CA GLY A 10 12.58 -3.60 -0.19
C GLY A 10 12.24 -5.06 -0.43
N GLY A 11 13.12 -5.79 -1.10
CA GLY A 11 12.96 -7.22 -1.33
C GLY A 11 12.96 -8.02 -0.03
N LEU A 12 13.85 -7.67 0.89
CA LEU A 12 13.92 -8.33 2.20
C LEU A 12 12.62 -8.15 2.99
N ILE A 13 12.08 -6.93 3.01
CA ILE A 13 10.82 -6.65 3.69
C ILE A 13 9.69 -7.51 3.10
N THR A 14 9.63 -7.64 1.77
CA THR A 14 8.61 -8.45 1.11
C THR A 14 8.73 -9.92 1.49
N VAL A 15 9.96 -10.45 1.53
CA VAL A 15 10.20 -11.85 1.91
C VAL A 15 9.81 -12.07 3.37
N LEU A 16 10.16 -11.16 4.26
CA LEU A 16 9.78 -11.26 5.67
C LEU A 16 8.27 -11.25 5.86
N PHE A 17 7.56 -10.43 5.09
CA PHE A 17 6.11 -10.39 5.14
C PHE A 17 5.50 -11.72 4.67
N SER A 18 6.01 -12.29 3.57
CA SER A 18 5.56 -13.59 3.08
C SER A 18 5.79 -14.69 4.09
N TYR A 19 6.96 -14.70 4.73
CA TYR A 19 7.28 -15.67 5.77
C TYR A 19 6.31 -15.54 6.96
N ALA A 20 6.08 -14.32 7.42
CA ALA A 20 5.17 -14.08 8.52
C ALA A 20 3.74 -14.52 8.18
N SER A 21 3.32 -14.31 6.93
CA SER A 21 2.00 -14.76 6.47
C SER A 21 1.87 -16.27 6.53
N SER A 22 2.93 -17.00 6.25
CA SER A 22 2.93 -18.47 6.32
C SER A 22 2.75 -18.99 7.75
N LEU A 23 3.05 -18.17 8.74
CA LEU A 23 2.91 -18.53 10.16
C LEU A 23 1.52 -18.21 10.73
N TYR A 24 0.60 -17.74 9.91
CA TYR A 24 -0.71 -17.27 10.39
C TYR A 24 -1.46 -18.33 11.20
N LYS A 25 -1.43 -19.58 10.75
CA LYS A 25 -2.17 -20.68 11.43
C LYS A 25 -1.65 -20.94 12.84
N ASN A 26 -0.34 -20.82 13.05
CA ASN A 26 0.30 -21.12 14.33
C ASN A 26 0.42 -19.88 15.21
N HIS A 27 0.69 -18.72 14.58
CA HIS A 27 0.95 -17.46 15.30
C HIS A 27 0.19 -16.31 14.63
N PRO A 28 -1.15 -16.29 14.73
CA PRO A 28 -1.94 -15.26 14.04
C PRO A 28 -1.63 -13.84 14.51
N ALA A 29 -1.15 -13.67 15.75
CA ALA A 29 -0.83 -12.35 16.28
C ALA A 29 0.31 -11.70 15.50
N TYR A 30 1.31 -12.47 15.07
CA TYR A 30 2.47 -11.92 14.36
C TYR A 30 2.07 -11.29 13.03
N ILE A 31 1.25 -11.99 12.23
CA ILE A 31 0.85 -11.44 10.94
C ILE A 31 -0.08 -10.23 11.10
N LYS A 32 -0.89 -10.20 12.14
CA LYS A 32 -1.75 -9.04 12.42
C LYS A 32 -0.93 -7.81 12.74
N ILE A 33 0.11 -7.97 13.56
CA ILE A 33 1.03 -6.87 13.89
C ILE A 33 1.77 -6.40 12.64
N ILE A 34 2.27 -7.33 11.84
CA ILE A 34 3.00 -7.01 10.62
C ILE A 34 2.10 -6.33 9.61
N ALA A 35 0.85 -6.79 9.47
CA ALA A 35 -0.12 -6.16 8.60
C ALA A 35 -0.42 -4.72 9.04
N PHE A 36 -0.55 -4.49 10.35
CA PHE A 36 -0.72 -3.15 10.89
C PHE A 36 0.46 -2.25 10.53
N LEU A 37 1.68 -2.76 10.76
CA LEU A 37 2.88 -2.00 10.42
C LEU A 37 3.00 -1.74 8.93
N TRP A 38 2.63 -2.72 8.10
CA TRP A 38 2.66 -2.58 6.65
C TRP A 38 1.64 -1.57 6.16
N GLY A 39 0.48 -1.49 6.82
CA GLY A 39 -0.54 -0.50 6.50
C GLY A 39 -0.14 0.93 6.90
N MET A 40 0.81 1.09 7.81
CA MET A 40 1.36 2.39 8.14
C MET A 40 2.26 2.89 7.00
N PRO A 41 2.37 4.22 6.81
CA PRO A 41 3.17 4.76 5.71
C PRO A 41 4.68 4.75 6.01
N ILE A 42 5.24 3.55 6.25
CA ILE A 42 6.66 3.41 6.60
C ILE A 42 7.55 3.84 5.44
N LEU A 43 7.22 3.41 4.21
CA LEU A 43 7.98 3.82 3.03
C LEU A 43 7.89 5.31 2.79
N TYR A 44 6.78 5.94 3.21
CA TYR A 44 6.62 7.37 3.12
C TYR A 44 7.68 8.12 3.94
N PHE A 45 7.99 7.64 5.14
CA PHE A 45 9.03 8.28 5.96
C PHE A 45 10.39 8.30 5.26
N TYR A 46 10.69 7.24 4.53
CA TYR A 46 11.92 7.19 3.75
C TYR A 46 11.90 8.23 2.62
N ILE A 47 10.79 8.31 1.91
CA ILE A 47 10.61 9.30 0.84
C ILE A 47 10.64 10.72 1.41
N LEU A 48 10.03 10.94 2.56
CA LEU A 48 10.04 12.23 3.25
C LEU A 48 11.47 12.66 3.58
N PHE A 49 12.26 11.73 4.12
CA PHE A 49 13.64 12.01 4.48
C PHE A 49 14.45 12.44 3.25
N ILE A 50 14.29 11.72 2.14
CA ILE A 50 14.97 12.07 0.89
C ILE A 50 14.50 13.42 0.39
N SER A 51 13.19 13.69 0.42
CA SER A 51 12.62 14.94 -0.06
C SER A 51 13.12 16.14 0.73
N MET A 52 13.21 16.00 2.05
CA MET A 52 13.69 17.06 2.92
C MET A 52 15.16 17.41 2.65
N SER A 53 15.95 16.43 2.19
CA SER A 53 17.32 16.69 1.80
C SER A 53 17.43 17.54 0.52
N ILE A 54 16.36 17.57 -0.28
CA ILE A 54 16.31 18.41 -1.48
C ILE A 54 15.87 19.84 -1.11
N SER A 55 14.68 19.97 -0.52
CA SER A 55 14.16 21.25 -0.05
C SER A 55 12.90 21.02 0.78
N GLU A 56 12.53 22.00 1.60
CA GLU A 56 11.28 21.96 2.36
C GLU A 56 10.07 21.98 1.41
N GLU A 57 10.16 22.73 0.33
CA GLU A 57 9.10 22.82 -0.67
C GLU A 57 8.86 21.47 -1.36
N ALA A 58 9.93 20.77 -1.72
CA ALA A 58 9.82 19.42 -2.30
C ALA A 58 9.16 18.46 -1.32
N ALA A 59 9.54 18.49 -0.05
CA ALA A 59 8.94 17.65 0.97
C ALA A 59 7.44 17.93 1.12
N LYS A 60 7.04 19.20 1.08
CA LYS A 60 5.63 19.60 1.18
C LYS A 60 4.82 19.10 0.00
N ASP A 61 5.33 19.27 -1.22
CA ASP A 61 4.64 18.82 -2.43
C ASP A 61 4.49 17.31 -2.48
N ILE A 62 5.56 16.59 -2.17
CA ILE A 62 5.56 15.13 -2.17
C ILE A 62 4.61 14.59 -1.11
N THR A 63 4.60 15.19 0.08
CA THR A 63 3.68 14.80 1.15
C THR A 63 2.23 15.05 0.74
N TYR A 64 1.95 16.16 0.10
CA TYR A 64 0.60 16.51 -0.35
C TYR A 64 0.07 15.46 -1.32
N HIS A 65 0.88 15.06 -2.30
CA HIS A 65 0.47 14.04 -3.27
C HIS A 65 0.41 12.64 -2.65
N ALA A 66 1.32 12.32 -1.73
CA ALA A 66 1.27 11.05 -1.02
C ALA A 66 -0.01 10.91 -0.19
N LEU A 67 -0.51 12.01 0.35
CA LEU A 67 -1.76 12.02 1.11
C LEU A 67 -2.94 11.53 0.25
N PHE A 68 -3.03 11.98 -0.99
CA PHE A 68 -4.09 11.50 -1.89
C PHE A 68 -3.99 10.00 -2.14
N GLY A 69 -2.78 9.50 -2.38
CA GLY A 69 -2.57 8.07 -2.57
C GLY A 69 -2.98 7.27 -1.34
N MET A 70 -2.68 7.80 -0.16
CA MET A 70 -3.05 7.15 1.09
C MET A 70 -4.57 7.12 1.30
N LEU A 71 -5.26 8.22 0.99
CA LEU A 71 -6.71 8.25 1.09
C LEU A 71 -7.35 7.23 0.14
N CYS A 72 -6.84 7.11 -1.08
CA CYS A 72 -7.30 6.09 -2.02
C CYS A 72 -7.06 4.68 -1.49
N SER A 73 -5.92 4.44 -0.85
CA SER A 73 -5.61 3.14 -0.26
C SER A 73 -6.55 2.80 0.88
N ILE A 74 -6.88 3.76 1.73
CA ILE A 74 -7.84 3.56 2.82
C ILE A 74 -9.20 3.16 2.26
N PHE A 75 -9.64 3.84 1.21
CA PHE A 75 -10.93 3.56 0.59
C PHE A 75 -11.01 2.14 0.05
N ILE A 76 -9.99 1.70 -0.68
CA ILE A 76 -10.00 0.33 -1.23
C ILE A 76 -9.87 -0.72 -0.14
N MET A 77 -9.09 -0.45 0.92
CA MET A 77 -8.98 -1.39 2.03
C MET A 77 -10.29 -1.56 2.77
N LEU A 78 -11.04 -0.48 2.98
CA LEU A 78 -12.37 -0.56 3.58
C LEU A 78 -13.33 -1.36 2.70
N THR A 79 -13.33 -1.11 1.39
CA THR A 79 -14.15 -1.86 0.45
C THR A 79 -13.80 -3.35 0.48
N THR A 80 -12.52 -3.67 0.47
CA THR A 80 -12.05 -5.05 0.53
C THR A 80 -12.48 -5.73 1.83
N LEU A 81 -12.39 -5.03 2.96
CA LEU A 81 -12.82 -5.57 4.24
C LEU A 81 -14.32 -5.90 4.24
N ILE A 82 -15.13 -5.01 3.67
CA ILE A 82 -16.57 -5.26 3.53
C ILE A 82 -16.82 -6.48 2.66
N LEU A 83 -16.16 -6.57 1.51
CA LEU A 83 -16.31 -7.71 0.60
C LEU A 83 -15.89 -9.03 1.26
N LEU A 84 -14.80 -9.02 2.00
CA LEU A 84 -14.33 -10.21 2.71
C LEU A 84 -15.31 -10.61 3.82
N THR A 85 -15.88 -9.65 4.53
CA THR A 85 -16.86 -9.92 5.58
C THR A 85 -18.10 -10.59 5.02
N TYR A 86 -18.54 -10.17 3.84
CA TYR A 86 -19.73 -10.73 3.21
C TYR A 86 -19.43 -11.90 2.27
N SER A 87 -18.16 -12.29 2.11
CA SER A 87 -17.79 -13.37 1.20
C SER A 87 -18.42 -14.73 1.58
N TYR A 88 -18.58 -14.98 2.87
CA TYR A 88 -19.22 -16.20 3.35
C TYR A 88 -20.71 -16.24 2.98
N LYS A 89 -21.37 -15.08 2.96
CA LYS A 89 -22.80 -15.00 2.68
C LYS A 89 -23.09 -15.09 1.19
N TYR A 90 -22.22 -14.51 0.35
CA TYR A 90 -22.47 -14.37 -1.09
C TYR A 90 -21.51 -15.20 -1.96
N ASN A 91 -20.65 -16.00 -1.35
CA ASN A 91 -19.68 -16.86 -2.06
C ASN A 91 -18.80 -16.12 -3.08
N TYR A 92 -18.35 -14.94 -2.73
CA TYR A 92 -17.38 -14.23 -3.59
C TYR A 92 -16.05 -15.00 -3.59
N SER A 93 -15.51 -15.27 -4.79
CA SER A 93 -14.20 -15.88 -4.91
C SER A 93 -13.09 -14.91 -4.56
N SER A 94 -11.96 -15.46 -4.09
CA SER A 94 -10.78 -14.64 -3.83
C SER A 94 -10.29 -13.94 -5.09
N GLN A 95 -10.45 -14.58 -6.26
CA GLN A 95 -10.08 -13.98 -7.54
C GLN A 95 -10.93 -12.74 -7.84
N TYR A 96 -12.21 -12.78 -7.50
CA TYR A 96 -13.11 -11.65 -7.67
C TYR A 96 -12.64 -10.45 -6.84
N ILE A 97 -12.29 -10.69 -5.57
CA ILE A 97 -11.85 -9.64 -4.67
C ILE A 97 -10.51 -9.04 -5.13
N ILE A 98 -9.57 -9.90 -5.52
CA ILE A 98 -8.29 -9.45 -6.07
C ILE A 98 -8.51 -8.65 -7.36
N GLY A 99 -9.41 -9.11 -8.21
CA GLY A 99 -9.73 -8.41 -9.46
C GLY A 99 -10.28 -7.01 -9.22
N ILE A 100 -11.16 -6.85 -8.23
CA ILE A 100 -11.68 -5.53 -7.85
C ILE A 100 -10.56 -4.61 -7.37
N ASN A 101 -9.64 -5.11 -6.56
CA ASN A 101 -8.50 -4.33 -6.08
C ASN A 101 -7.62 -3.87 -7.24
N ILE A 102 -7.31 -4.76 -8.16
CA ILE A 102 -6.49 -4.43 -9.33
C ILE A 102 -7.20 -3.41 -10.22
N ALA A 103 -8.49 -3.60 -10.50
CA ALA A 103 -9.27 -2.67 -11.32
C ALA A 103 -9.33 -1.29 -10.66
N TYR A 104 -9.52 -1.23 -9.35
CA TYR A 104 -9.53 0.03 -8.61
C TYR A 104 -8.17 0.74 -8.72
N LEU A 105 -7.09 -0.01 -8.55
CA LEU A 105 -5.75 0.55 -8.65
C LEU A 105 -5.51 1.17 -10.03
N PHE A 106 -5.84 0.45 -11.10
CA PHE A 106 -5.72 0.97 -12.46
C PHE A 106 -6.57 2.22 -12.67
N LEU A 107 -7.81 2.20 -12.17
CA LEU A 107 -8.71 3.35 -12.30
C LEU A 107 -8.14 4.59 -11.61
N VAL A 108 -7.66 4.44 -10.38
CA VAL A 108 -7.12 5.54 -9.60
C VAL A 108 -5.87 6.10 -10.27
N ILE A 109 -4.96 5.23 -10.70
CA ILE A 109 -3.74 5.64 -11.39
C ILE A 109 -4.10 6.39 -12.68
N HIS A 110 -5.06 5.87 -13.44
CA HIS A 110 -5.48 6.48 -14.69
C HIS A 110 -6.07 7.88 -14.48
N ILE A 111 -6.95 8.02 -13.48
CA ILE A 111 -7.57 9.31 -13.16
C ILE A 111 -6.50 10.31 -12.69
N TYR A 112 -5.56 9.86 -11.86
CA TYR A 112 -4.51 10.74 -11.36
C TYR A 112 -3.61 11.23 -12.50
N LEU A 113 -3.21 10.33 -13.40
CA LEU A 113 -2.37 10.69 -14.54
C LEU A 113 -3.10 11.64 -15.49
N TRP A 114 -4.38 11.37 -15.73
CA TRP A 114 -5.20 12.25 -16.58
C TRP A 114 -5.28 13.65 -15.98
N TYR A 115 -5.54 13.73 -14.69
CA TYR A 115 -5.59 15.01 -13.98
C TYR A 115 -4.27 15.76 -14.10
N LYS A 116 -3.14 15.08 -13.95
CA LYS A 116 -1.83 15.68 -14.05
C LYS A 116 -1.50 16.16 -15.46
N LEU A 117 -1.88 15.39 -16.47
CA LEU A 117 -1.56 15.72 -17.86
C LEU A 117 -2.39 16.90 -18.39
N TYR A 118 -3.61 17.04 -17.90
CA TYR A 118 -4.54 18.07 -18.41
C TYR A 118 -4.69 19.26 -17.46
N GLN A 119 -3.83 19.36 -16.50
CA GLN A 119 -3.82 20.48 -15.56
C GLN A 119 -2.95 21.70 -16.05
#